data_f242fb0061e92a029d027c446a68b9e9
#
_entry.id   f242fb0061e92a029d027c446a68b9e9
#
_cell.length_a   1.000
_cell.length_b   1.000
_cell.length_c   1.000
_cell.angle_alpha   90.00
_cell.angle_beta   90.00
_cell.angle_gamma   90.00
#
_symmetry.space_group_name_H-M   'P 1'
#
loop_
_entity.id
_entity.type
_entity.pdbx_description
1 polymer ?
#
loop_
_entity_poly.entity_id
_entity_poly.type
_entity_poly.pdbx_seq_one_letter_code
_entity_poly.pdbx_strand_id
1 'polypeptide(L)'
;MRAMLTAAALAWLAAALSGASADARWATYVNDRFGTSLSYPADVFVMQPPPANDDGRTLVAADGAKILVFGGYNVADDTLASKRASLIGPDYALTTYNATGKNWFVVSGRRSIGGVDSIFYEKYIVSTASDTIHSLMVTYPTKLKARYDPIVDRLAASFAGP
;
A
#
# COMPACT_ATOMS: atom_id res chain seq x y z
N MET A 1 15.67 -11.10 75.40
CA MET A 1 15.59 -11.93 74.18
C MET A 1 14.88 -11.16 73.11
N ARG A 2 15.63 -10.66 72.11
CA ARG A 2 15.06 -9.87 71.01
C ARG A 2 15.03 -10.79 69.78
N ALA A 3 13.81 -11.07 69.25
CA ALA A 3 13.64 -11.81 67.99
C ALA A 3 13.83 -10.88 66.80
N MET A 4 14.79 -11.18 65.92
CA MET A 4 15.02 -10.50 64.65
C MET A 4 14.11 -11.17 63.60
N LEU A 5 13.19 -10.40 63.02
CA LEU A 5 12.39 -10.78 61.83
C LEU A 5 13.18 -10.35 60.61
N THR A 6 13.67 -11.32 59.86
CA THR A 6 14.26 -11.13 58.51
C THR A 6 13.15 -11.09 57.47
N ALA A 7 12.93 -9.93 56.85
CA ALA A 7 12.03 -9.76 55.72
C ALA A 7 12.78 -10.19 54.42
N ALA A 8 12.29 -11.24 53.78
CA ALA A 8 12.74 -11.65 52.45
C ALA A 8 12.01 -10.81 51.40
N ALA A 9 12.75 -9.94 50.71
CA ALA A 9 12.22 -9.19 49.58
C ALA A 9 12.26 -10.09 48.31
N LEU A 10 11.05 -10.50 47.86
CA LEU A 10 10.90 -11.11 46.53
C LEU A 10 11.00 -10.01 45.46
N ALA A 11 12.11 -9.96 44.74
CA ALA A 11 12.25 -9.14 43.56
C ALA A 11 11.53 -9.86 42.36
N TRP A 12 10.40 -9.33 41.94
CA TRP A 12 9.77 -9.71 40.67
C TRP A 12 10.55 -9.14 39.49
N LEU A 13 11.28 -10.01 38.80
CA LEU A 13 11.93 -9.67 37.53
C LEU A 13 10.86 -9.70 36.44
N ALA A 14 10.25 -8.55 36.13
CA ALA A 14 9.40 -8.39 34.99
C ALA A 14 10.29 -8.42 33.72
N ALA A 15 10.39 -9.60 33.10
CA ALA A 15 10.96 -9.72 31.77
C ALA A 15 10.02 -9.01 30.80
N ALA A 16 10.36 -7.77 30.40
CA ALA A 16 9.76 -7.09 29.28
C ALA A 16 10.10 -7.90 28.03
N LEU A 17 9.15 -8.71 27.57
CA LEU A 17 9.15 -9.25 26.22
C LEU A 17 8.98 -8.07 25.27
N SER A 18 10.08 -7.40 24.95
CA SER A 18 10.16 -6.53 23.77
C SER A 18 10.00 -7.45 22.57
N GLY A 19 8.77 -7.63 22.12
CA GLY A 19 8.48 -8.19 20.81
C GLY A 19 9.13 -7.26 19.79
N ALA A 20 10.35 -7.57 19.39
CA ALA A 20 10.93 -7.01 18.20
C ALA A 20 9.97 -7.36 17.06
N SER A 21 9.14 -6.43 16.64
CA SER A 21 8.54 -6.48 15.32
C SER A 21 9.73 -6.60 14.37
N ALA A 22 9.94 -7.79 13.80
CA ALA A 22 10.92 -7.93 12.74
C ALA A 22 10.53 -6.90 11.70
N ASP A 23 11.38 -5.90 11.50
CA ASP A 23 11.14 -4.87 10.49
C ASP A 23 10.90 -5.58 9.17
N ALA A 24 9.70 -5.38 8.60
CA ALA A 24 9.31 -6.01 7.35
C ALA A 24 10.42 -5.80 6.30
N ARG A 25 10.85 -6.87 5.65
CA ARG A 25 11.89 -6.82 4.62
C ARG A 25 11.31 -6.17 3.37
N TRP A 26 11.69 -4.92 3.12
CA TRP A 26 11.27 -4.18 1.94
C TRP A 26 12.18 -4.49 0.75
N ALA A 27 11.56 -4.75 -0.40
CA ALA A 27 12.20 -4.89 -1.70
C ALA A 27 11.69 -3.81 -2.65
N THR A 28 12.44 -3.50 -3.70
CA THR A 28 12.03 -2.52 -4.70
C THR A 28 11.75 -3.23 -6.02
N TYR A 29 10.58 -2.98 -6.59
CA TYR A 29 10.21 -3.30 -7.95
C TYR A 29 10.43 -2.08 -8.84
N VAL A 30 10.98 -2.30 -10.02
CA VAL A 30 11.09 -1.31 -11.11
C VAL A 30 10.59 -1.97 -12.38
N ASN A 31 9.70 -1.29 -13.10
CA ASN A 31 9.28 -1.69 -14.43
C ASN A 31 10.23 -1.10 -15.46
N ASP A 32 10.98 -1.94 -16.20
CA ASP A 32 12.00 -1.50 -17.15
C ASP A 32 11.42 -0.74 -18.36
N ARG A 33 10.16 -1.02 -18.69
CA ARG A 33 9.49 -0.40 -19.85
C ARG A 33 9.03 1.03 -19.59
N PHE A 34 8.48 1.28 -18.39
CA PHE A 34 7.85 2.57 -18.07
C PHE A 34 8.55 3.31 -16.92
N GLY A 35 9.57 2.72 -16.29
CA GLY A 35 10.25 3.32 -15.14
C GLY A 35 9.39 3.39 -13.87
N THR A 36 8.19 2.79 -13.87
CA THR A 36 7.33 2.73 -12.68
C THR A 36 8.02 1.96 -11.56
N SER A 37 8.14 2.55 -10.39
CA SER A 37 8.82 1.92 -9.25
C SER A 37 7.99 1.93 -7.97
N LEU A 38 8.21 0.90 -7.14
CA LEU A 38 7.52 0.72 -5.87
C LEU A 38 8.40 -0.08 -4.90
N SER A 39 8.56 0.39 -3.67
CA SER A 39 9.06 -0.44 -2.57
C SER A 39 7.89 -1.14 -1.88
N TYR A 40 8.02 -2.44 -1.58
CA TYR A 40 6.97 -3.27 -0.99
C TYR A 40 7.54 -4.24 0.06
N PRO A 41 6.76 -4.67 1.08
CA PRO A 41 7.21 -5.63 2.07
C PRO A 41 7.18 -7.05 1.47
N ALA A 42 8.37 -7.59 1.15
CA ALA A 42 8.54 -8.87 0.45
C ALA A 42 8.30 -10.11 1.34
N ASP A 43 8.15 -9.91 2.63
CA ASP A 43 7.71 -10.93 3.60
C ASP A 43 6.18 -11.00 3.75
N VAL A 44 5.46 -9.99 3.25
CA VAL A 44 3.99 -9.94 3.26
C VAL A 44 3.41 -10.28 1.90
N PHE A 45 4.00 -9.76 0.82
CA PHE A 45 3.48 -9.90 -0.53
C PHE A 45 4.35 -10.77 -1.42
N VAL A 46 3.71 -11.68 -2.15
CA VAL A 46 4.33 -12.51 -3.19
C VAL A 46 4.04 -11.88 -4.54
N MET A 47 5.10 -11.51 -5.27
CA MET A 47 5.01 -10.99 -6.62
C MET A 47 4.57 -12.08 -7.59
N GLN A 48 3.58 -11.79 -8.40
CA GLN A 48 3.07 -12.71 -9.42
C GLN A 48 3.85 -12.57 -10.72
N PRO A 49 3.79 -13.57 -11.62
CA PRO A 49 4.37 -13.48 -12.95
C PRO A 49 3.89 -12.22 -13.70
N PRO A 50 4.73 -11.67 -14.61
CA PRO A 50 4.36 -10.50 -15.40
C PRO A 50 3.15 -10.79 -16.31
N PRO A 51 2.32 -9.78 -16.61
CA PRO A 51 1.37 -9.87 -17.70
C PRO A 51 2.12 -9.93 -19.06
N ALA A 52 1.41 -10.35 -20.10
CA ALA A 52 2.02 -10.55 -21.43
C ALA A 52 2.64 -9.27 -22.03
N ASN A 53 2.12 -8.10 -21.69
CA ASN A 53 2.62 -6.79 -22.14
C ASN A 53 3.71 -6.19 -21.23
N ASP A 54 4.02 -6.87 -20.11
CA ASP A 54 5.05 -6.49 -19.12
C ASP A 54 4.97 -5.02 -18.65
N ASP A 55 3.75 -4.50 -18.49
CA ASP A 55 3.51 -3.11 -18.08
C ASP A 55 3.49 -2.93 -16.55
N GLY A 56 3.50 -4.01 -15.77
CA GLY A 56 3.44 -3.94 -14.32
C GLY A 56 3.50 -5.27 -13.61
N ARG A 57 3.08 -5.27 -12.34
CA ARG A 57 3.02 -6.47 -11.49
C ARG A 57 1.82 -6.45 -10.58
N THR A 58 1.31 -7.65 -10.32
CA THR A 58 0.40 -7.93 -9.22
C THR A 58 1.18 -8.58 -8.08
N LEU A 59 0.94 -8.14 -6.86
CA LEU A 59 1.48 -8.74 -5.65
C LEU A 59 0.33 -9.14 -4.74
N VAL A 60 0.37 -10.33 -4.16
CA VAL A 60 -0.71 -10.89 -3.35
C VAL A 60 -0.20 -11.29 -1.96
N ALA A 61 -1.01 -11.03 -0.94
CA ALA A 61 -0.77 -11.50 0.42
C ALA A 61 -1.71 -12.65 0.77
N ALA A 62 -1.29 -13.52 1.69
CA ALA A 62 -2.06 -14.70 2.09
C ALA A 62 -3.41 -14.37 2.75
N ASP A 63 -3.57 -13.16 3.29
CA ASP A 63 -4.78 -12.68 3.96
C ASP A 63 -5.77 -11.94 3.03
N GLY A 64 -5.50 -11.96 1.71
CA GLY A 64 -6.35 -11.41 0.67
C GLY A 64 -6.04 -9.95 0.28
N ALA A 65 -5.01 -9.34 0.87
CA ALA A 65 -4.55 -8.04 0.39
C ALA A 65 -3.83 -8.17 -0.96
N LYS A 66 -3.94 -7.14 -1.79
CA LYS A 66 -3.42 -7.12 -3.15
C LYS A 66 -2.85 -5.75 -3.49
N ILE A 67 -1.73 -5.76 -4.19
CA ILE A 67 -1.15 -4.59 -4.84
C ILE A 67 -1.16 -4.82 -6.34
N LEU A 68 -1.55 -3.80 -7.11
CA LEU A 68 -1.35 -3.73 -8.55
C LEU A 68 -0.56 -2.45 -8.83
N VAL A 69 0.60 -2.58 -9.46
CA VAL A 69 1.48 -1.48 -9.84
C VAL A 69 1.83 -1.59 -11.31
N PHE A 70 1.56 -0.54 -12.08
CA PHE A 70 1.84 -0.55 -13.52
C PHE A 70 2.06 0.85 -14.07
N GLY A 71 2.68 0.91 -15.26
CA GLY A 71 2.80 2.09 -16.10
C GLY A 71 2.22 1.84 -17.49
N GLY A 72 1.84 2.90 -18.18
CA GLY A 72 1.32 2.82 -19.55
C GLY A 72 1.44 4.14 -20.27
N TYR A 73 1.35 4.12 -21.60
CA TYR A 73 1.25 5.33 -22.39
C TYR A 73 -0.08 6.05 -22.14
N ASN A 74 -0.05 7.36 -22.16
CA ASN A 74 -1.23 8.21 -22.02
C ASN A 74 -1.96 8.37 -23.37
N VAL A 75 -2.42 7.27 -23.92
CA VAL A 75 -3.04 7.21 -25.27
C VAL A 75 -4.37 7.99 -25.39
N ALA A 76 -4.92 8.42 -24.29
CA ALA A 76 -6.15 9.22 -24.25
C ALA A 76 -5.87 10.71 -24.06
N ASP A 77 -4.60 11.13 -24.07
CA ASP A 77 -4.18 12.51 -23.78
C ASP A 77 -4.77 13.04 -22.46
N ASP A 78 -4.89 12.17 -21.47
CA ASP A 78 -5.48 12.53 -20.19
C ASP A 78 -4.65 13.59 -19.48
N THR A 79 -5.32 14.63 -19.03
CA THR A 79 -4.82 15.50 -17.98
C THR A 79 -5.03 14.86 -16.61
N LEU A 80 -4.37 15.37 -15.57
CA LEU A 80 -4.63 14.92 -14.20
C LEU A 80 -6.13 15.03 -13.84
N ALA A 81 -6.78 16.08 -14.28
CA ALA A 81 -8.21 16.35 -14.01
C ALA A 81 -9.11 15.36 -14.77
N SER A 82 -8.88 15.13 -16.08
CA SER A 82 -9.70 14.20 -16.87
C SER A 82 -9.52 12.77 -16.39
N LYS A 83 -8.28 12.34 -16.10
CA LYS A 83 -7.99 11.02 -15.54
C LYS A 83 -8.72 10.80 -14.21
N ARG A 84 -8.64 11.78 -13.31
CA ARG A 84 -9.35 11.71 -12.04
C ARG A 84 -10.88 11.66 -12.25
N ALA A 85 -11.42 12.47 -13.15
CA ALA A 85 -12.85 12.48 -13.44
C ALA A 85 -13.35 11.16 -14.03
N SER A 86 -12.55 10.49 -14.89
CA SER A 86 -12.91 9.20 -15.49
C SER A 86 -12.97 8.06 -14.47
N LEU A 87 -12.26 8.19 -13.35
CA LEU A 87 -12.21 7.18 -12.27
C LEU A 87 -13.26 7.42 -11.19
N ILE A 88 -13.68 8.66 -10.97
CA ILE A 88 -14.71 9.01 -9.96
C ILE A 88 -16.09 8.87 -10.61
N GLY A 89 -16.49 7.64 -10.92
CA GLY A 89 -17.83 7.28 -11.37
C GLY A 89 -18.73 6.79 -10.22
N PRO A 90 -19.92 6.25 -10.52
CA PRO A 90 -20.87 5.71 -9.53
C PRO A 90 -20.25 4.65 -8.60
N ASP A 91 -19.29 3.87 -9.10
CA ASP A 91 -18.58 2.83 -8.34
C ASP A 91 -17.64 3.40 -7.26
N TYR A 92 -17.33 4.70 -7.32
CA TYR A 92 -16.56 5.43 -6.31
C TYR A 92 -17.44 6.21 -5.32
N ALA A 93 -18.74 5.95 -5.27
CA ALA A 93 -19.68 6.57 -4.35
C ALA A 93 -19.29 6.46 -2.86
N LEU A 94 -18.36 5.55 -2.53
CA LEU A 94 -17.83 5.33 -1.18
C LEU A 94 -16.40 5.87 -1.00
N THR A 95 -15.97 6.81 -1.84
CA THR A 95 -14.69 7.52 -1.63
C THR A 95 -14.76 8.34 -0.35
N THR A 96 -13.88 8.02 0.60
CA THR A 96 -13.81 8.71 1.90
C THR A 96 -12.60 9.63 2.01
N TYR A 97 -11.64 9.48 1.09
CA TYR A 97 -10.43 10.30 1.03
C TYR A 97 -10.02 10.56 -0.41
N ASN A 98 -9.66 11.80 -0.71
CA ASN A 98 -9.02 12.18 -1.96
C ASN A 98 -7.99 13.29 -1.71
N ALA A 99 -6.90 13.26 -2.49
CA ALA A 99 -5.84 14.28 -2.47
C ALA A 99 -5.28 14.46 -3.87
N THR A 100 -4.74 15.64 -4.15
CA THR A 100 -4.17 15.98 -5.46
C THR A 100 -2.90 16.77 -5.26
N GLY A 101 -1.85 16.42 -5.97
CA GLY A 101 -0.60 17.18 -6.09
C GLY A 101 -0.42 17.77 -7.47
N LYS A 102 0.82 18.15 -7.80
CA LYS A 102 1.14 18.78 -9.09
C LYS A 102 0.87 17.85 -10.28
N ASN A 103 1.26 16.59 -10.18
CA ASN A 103 1.15 15.59 -11.26
C ASN A 103 0.58 14.26 -10.77
N TRP A 104 -0.03 14.22 -9.59
CA TRP A 104 -0.60 13.00 -9.01
C TRP A 104 -1.91 13.28 -8.30
N PHE A 105 -2.74 12.26 -8.20
CA PHE A 105 -3.90 12.25 -7.29
C PHE A 105 -4.05 10.90 -6.61
N VAL A 106 -4.80 10.90 -5.51
CA VAL A 106 -5.18 9.73 -4.72
C VAL A 106 -6.69 9.71 -4.57
N VAL A 107 -7.27 8.52 -4.67
CA VAL A 107 -8.62 8.22 -4.22
C VAL A 107 -8.58 6.99 -3.33
N SER A 108 -9.31 7.01 -2.22
CA SER A 108 -9.40 5.89 -1.30
C SER A 108 -10.77 5.82 -0.67
N GLY A 109 -11.25 4.64 -0.38
CA GLY A 109 -12.56 4.41 0.21
C GLY A 109 -12.82 2.95 0.51
N ARG A 110 -14.10 2.59 0.55
CA ARG A 110 -14.55 1.22 0.83
C ARG A 110 -15.41 0.72 -0.33
N ARG A 111 -15.27 -0.57 -0.65
CA ARG A 111 -16.14 -1.27 -1.62
C ARG A 111 -16.16 -2.76 -1.31
N SER A 112 -17.20 -3.46 -1.77
CA SER A 112 -17.21 -4.92 -1.75
C SER A 112 -16.39 -5.47 -2.91
N ILE A 113 -15.43 -6.34 -2.62
CA ILE A 113 -14.61 -7.03 -3.61
C ILE A 113 -14.78 -8.53 -3.40
N GLY A 114 -15.43 -9.22 -4.35
CA GLY A 114 -15.71 -10.66 -4.21
C GLY A 114 -16.54 -10.99 -2.96
N GLY A 115 -17.45 -10.10 -2.54
CA GLY A 115 -18.26 -10.26 -1.33
C GLY A 115 -17.54 -9.87 -0.02
N VAL A 116 -16.29 -9.44 -0.08
CA VAL A 116 -15.51 -9.01 1.10
C VAL A 116 -15.54 -7.48 1.19
N ASP A 117 -15.95 -6.94 2.35
CA ASP A 117 -15.85 -5.51 2.64
C ASP A 117 -14.36 -5.12 2.70
N SER A 118 -13.94 -4.28 1.77
CA SER A 118 -12.54 -3.98 1.51
C SER A 118 -12.30 -2.48 1.42
N ILE A 119 -11.10 -2.08 1.83
CA ILE A 119 -10.55 -0.75 1.55
C ILE A 119 -9.83 -0.82 0.22
N PHE A 120 -10.02 0.21 -0.60
CA PHE A 120 -9.20 0.49 -1.76
C PHE A 120 -8.41 1.78 -1.56
N TYR A 121 -7.19 1.81 -2.07
CA TYR A 121 -6.32 2.98 -2.17
C TYR A 121 -5.73 3.00 -3.58
N GLU A 122 -5.92 4.09 -4.30
CA GLU A 122 -5.43 4.22 -5.67
C GLU A 122 -4.70 5.55 -5.82
N LYS A 123 -3.43 5.48 -6.26
CA LYS A 123 -2.60 6.65 -6.56
C LYS A 123 -2.18 6.60 -8.02
N TYR A 124 -2.36 7.72 -8.69
CA TYR A 124 -2.01 7.90 -10.10
C TYR A 124 -1.01 9.04 -10.25
N ILE A 125 -0.03 8.86 -11.13
CA ILE A 125 0.90 9.90 -11.57
C ILE A 125 0.70 10.07 -13.06
N VAL A 126 0.46 11.30 -13.52
CA VAL A 126 0.42 11.66 -14.95
C VAL A 126 1.70 12.40 -15.28
N SER A 127 2.55 11.79 -16.11
CA SER A 127 3.82 12.37 -16.54
C SER A 127 3.65 12.96 -17.95
N THR A 128 3.64 14.27 -18.04
CA THR A 128 3.61 14.96 -19.34
C THR A 128 4.97 14.95 -20.05
N ALA A 129 6.06 14.73 -19.31
CA ALA A 129 7.40 14.67 -19.86
C ALA A 129 7.67 13.36 -20.64
N SER A 130 7.10 12.25 -20.18
CA SER A 130 7.23 10.92 -20.79
C SER A 130 5.95 10.43 -21.48
N ASP A 131 4.88 11.24 -21.45
CA ASP A 131 3.55 10.89 -21.95
C ASP A 131 3.04 9.54 -21.41
N THR A 132 3.17 9.38 -20.10
CA THR A 132 2.82 8.13 -19.40
C THR A 132 1.93 8.38 -18.19
N ILE A 133 1.17 7.33 -17.82
CA ILE A 133 0.40 7.28 -16.58
C ILE A 133 0.91 6.09 -15.76
N HIS A 134 1.21 6.34 -14.49
CA HIS A 134 1.60 5.32 -13.53
C HIS A 134 0.52 5.13 -12.49
N SER A 135 0.28 3.90 -12.10
CA SER A 135 -0.84 3.53 -11.22
C SER A 135 -0.38 2.59 -10.11
N LEU A 136 -0.74 2.92 -8.90
CA LEU A 136 -0.63 2.07 -7.72
C LEU A 136 -2.03 1.85 -7.16
N MET A 137 -2.48 0.60 -7.12
CA MET A 137 -3.77 0.21 -6.55
C MET A 137 -3.51 -0.79 -5.42
N VAL A 138 -4.04 -0.52 -4.25
CA VAL A 138 -3.95 -1.40 -3.09
C VAL A 138 -5.35 -1.72 -2.61
N THR A 139 -5.63 -2.99 -2.36
CA THR A 139 -6.90 -3.44 -1.78
C THR A 139 -6.64 -4.41 -0.65
N TYR A 140 -7.42 -4.31 0.43
CA TYR A 140 -7.31 -5.20 1.57
C TYR A 140 -8.63 -5.25 2.35
N PRO A 141 -8.94 -6.39 3.04
CA PRO A 141 -10.13 -6.48 3.87
C PRO A 141 -10.18 -5.39 4.95
N THR A 142 -11.33 -4.73 5.13
CA THR A 142 -11.49 -3.63 6.09
C THR A 142 -11.09 -4.00 7.53
N LYS A 143 -11.30 -5.26 7.92
CA LYS A 143 -10.89 -5.78 9.23
C LYS A 143 -9.36 -5.74 9.47
N LEU A 144 -8.57 -5.60 8.41
CA LEU A 144 -7.10 -5.53 8.46
C LEU A 144 -6.56 -4.10 8.38
N LYS A 145 -7.43 -3.09 8.51
CA LYS A 145 -7.07 -1.67 8.36
C LYS A 145 -5.85 -1.29 9.19
N ALA A 146 -5.83 -1.61 10.46
CA ALA A 146 -4.73 -1.24 11.36
C ALA A 146 -3.37 -1.83 10.94
N ARG A 147 -3.38 -3.01 10.30
CA ARG A 147 -2.17 -3.65 9.76
C ARG A 147 -1.69 -2.98 8.49
N TYR A 148 -2.62 -2.64 7.58
CA TYR A 148 -2.27 -2.20 6.23
C TYR A 148 -2.09 -0.70 6.08
N ASP A 149 -2.70 0.14 6.91
CA ASP A 149 -2.54 1.59 6.82
C ASP A 149 -1.06 2.02 6.79
N PRO A 150 -0.18 1.61 7.73
CA PRO A 150 1.23 1.99 7.69
C PRO A 150 1.99 1.41 6.48
N ILE A 151 1.55 0.27 5.97
CA ILE A 151 2.11 -0.31 4.73
C ILE A 151 1.72 0.55 3.53
N VAL A 152 0.44 0.95 3.42
CA VAL A 152 -0.06 1.82 2.34
C VAL A 152 0.64 3.16 2.34
N ASP A 153 0.85 3.77 3.50
CA ASP A 153 1.58 5.03 3.62
C ASP A 153 3.00 4.93 3.03
N ARG A 154 3.71 3.84 3.34
CA ARG A 154 5.06 3.63 2.81
C ARG A 154 5.07 3.25 1.33
N LEU A 155 4.11 2.43 0.87
CA LEU A 155 3.91 2.15 -0.56
C LEU A 155 3.69 3.46 -1.33
N ALA A 156 2.77 4.30 -0.86
CA ALA A 156 2.44 5.58 -1.49
C ALA A 156 3.61 6.57 -1.52
N ALA A 157 4.43 6.59 -0.46
CA ALA A 157 5.63 7.43 -0.37
C ALA A 157 6.73 6.98 -1.34
N SER A 158 6.87 5.66 -1.58
CA SER A 158 7.89 5.09 -2.45
C SER A 158 7.48 4.99 -3.92
N PHE A 159 6.17 5.09 -4.21
CA PHE A 159 5.65 4.96 -5.57
C PHE A 159 6.05 6.14 -6.44
N ALA A 160 6.73 5.86 -7.55
CA ALA A 160 7.23 6.85 -8.50
C ALA A 160 7.08 6.39 -9.95
N GLY A 161 7.10 7.38 -10.84
CA GLY A 161 7.27 7.27 -12.29
C GLY A 161 8.14 8.41 -12.78
N PRO A 162 8.80 8.30 -13.97
CA PRO A 162 9.62 9.35 -14.57
C PRO A 162 8.83 10.60 -14.94
#